data_8af04bd9c46564095c865c7a41e77dfd
#
_entry.id   8af04bd9c46564095c865c7a41e77dfd
#
_cell.length_a   1.000
_cell.length_b   1.000
_cell.length_c   1.000
_cell.angle_alpha   90.00
_cell.angle_beta   90.00
_cell.angle_gamma   90.00
#
_symmetry.space_group_name_H-M   'P 1'
#
loop_
_entity.id
_entity.type
_entity.pdbx_description
1 polymer ?
#
loop_
_entity_poly.entity_id
_entity_poly.type
_entity_poly.pdbx_seq_one_letter_code
_entity_poly.pdbx_strand_id
1 'polypeptide(L)'
;KFVEEYEDGDTRRTASVIDIKGEGLEDNQLVQTCIVQSQEYTGYYIKKYAPLAFADGTHAGMENGTGNLMISNHQDYVQVRYADVLLMAAELGSPNAQQYFNMVRERAFKDKDGNTSPLYTEKQATKENIMRERQFEFAFEGINYYDLLRQGIDYAAAQLAKQNGVEVMTAGAPATISFNPQNFINKAGLMMVNTNQILLSDGVLKQNPGW
;
A
#
# COMPACT_ATOMS: atom_id res chain seq x y z
N LYS A 1 -3.84 -3.78 -11.11
CA LYS A 1 -5.25 -3.46 -10.75
C LYS A 1 -5.34 -2.25 -9.81
N PHE A 2 -4.79 -2.30 -8.58
CA PHE A 2 -4.91 -1.19 -7.63
C PHE A 2 -4.36 0.14 -8.17
N VAL A 3 -3.17 0.12 -8.77
CA VAL A 3 -2.53 1.31 -9.35
C VAL A 3 -3.34 1.93 -10.48
N GLU A 4 -4.09 1.11 -11.20
CA GLU A 4 -4.97 1.53 -12.31
C GLU A 4 -6.33 2.09 -11.83
N GLU A 5 -6.60 1.99 -10.54
CA GLU A 5 -7.85 2.47 -9.94
C GLU A 5 -7.74 3.91 -9.40
N TYR A 6 -6.53 4.50 -9.41
CA TYR A 6 -6.37 5.94 -9.17
C TYR A 6 -7.10 6.72 -10.26
N GLU A 7 -7.81 7.75 -9.86
CA GLU A 7 -8.53 8.61 -10.79
C GLU A 7 -7.57 9.50 -11.59
N ASP A 8 -7.97 9.85 -12.79
CA ASP A 8 -7.20 10.81 -13.61
C ASP A 8 -7.07 12.13 -12.87
N GLY A 9 -5.86 12.65 -12.80
CA GLY A 9 -5.54 13.86 -12.04
C GLY A 9 -5.21 13.65 -10.57
N ASP A 10 -5.34 12.42 -10.02
CA ASP A 10 -4.89 12.09 -8.66
C ASP A 10 -3.36 11.99 -8.61
N THR A 11 -2.72 12.97 -8.00
CA THR A 11 -1.25 13.08 -7.93
C THR A 11 -0.62 12.01 -7.04
N ARG A 12 -1.39 11.32 -6.21
CA ARG A 12 -0.90 10.26 -5.31
C ARG A 12 -0.40 9.04 -6.06
N ARG A 13 -0.93 8.75 -7.26
CA ARG A 13 -0.44 7.65 -8.09
C ARG A 13 1.06 7.81 -8.34
N THR A 14 1.47 8.93 -8.91
CA THR A 14 2.88 9.20 -9.23
C THR A 14 3.74 9.48 -8.01
N ALA A 15 3.15 9.91 -6.89
CA ALA A 15 3.84 10.09 -5.63
C ALA A 15 4.09 8.78 -4.87
N SER A 16 3.28 7.75 -5.12
CA SER A 16 3.32 6.49 -4.36
C SER A 16 3.96 5.32 -5.11
N VAL A 17 3.98 5.38 -6.45
CA VAL A 17 4.35 4.25 -7.31
C VAL A 17 5.31 4.71 -8.41
N ILE A 18 6.29 3.87 -8.73
CA ILE A 18 7.12 3.96 -9.92
C ILE A 18 6.53 2.98 -10.94
N ASP A 19 6.10 3.49 -12.08
CA ASP A 19 5.61 2.71 -13.22
C ASP A 19 6.79 2.40 -14.14
N ILE A 20 7.34 1.19 -14.02
CA ILE A 20 8.56 0.80 -14.73
C ILE A 20 8.41 0.96 -16.24
N LYS A 21 7.31 0.48 -16.80
CA LYS A 21 7.03 0.59 -18.22
C LYS A 21 6.68 2.01 -18.65
N GLY A 22 5.80 2.66 -17.89
CA GLY A 22 5.36 4.03 -18.18
C GLY A 22 6.50 5.05 -18.11
N GLU A 23 7.52 4.79 -17.28
CA GLU A 23 8.71 5.65 -17.12
C GLU A 23 9.89 5.20 -18.01
N GLY A 24 9.73 4.15 -18.85
CA GLY A 24 10.78 3.66 -19.74
C GLY A 24 11.99 3.05 -19.03
N LEU A 25 11.79 2.45 -17.87
CA LEU A 25 12.85 1.90 -17.01
C LEU A 25 13.08 0.39 -17.23
N GLU A 26 12.44 -0.21 -18.21
CA GLU A 26 12.48 -1.67 -18.44
C GLU A 26 13.90 -2.20 -18.67
N ASP A 27 14.75 -1.45 -19.37
CA ASP A 27 16.14 -1.84 -19.67
C ASP A 27 17.13 -1.47 -18.57
N ASN A 28 16.67 -0.88 -17.47
CA ASN A 28 17.53 -0.52 -16.34
C ASN A 28 18.06 -1.79 -15.66
N GLN A 29 19.40 -1.89 -15.49
CA GLN A 29 20.05 -3.08 -14.93
C GLN A 29 19.55 -3.46 -13.53
N LEU A 30 19.23 -2.47 -12.67
CA LEU A 30 18.66 -2.75 -11.34
C LEU A 30 17.27 -3.34 -11.47
N VAL A 31 16.46 -2.83 -12.39
CA VAL A 31 15.12 -3.37 -12.66
C VAL A 31 15.22 -4.81 -13.15
N GLN A 32 16.09 -5.11 -14.11
CA GLN A 32 16.32 -6.46 -14.61
C GLN A 32 16.78 -7.41 -13.50
N THR A 33 17.68 -6.96 -12.64
CA THR A 33 18.12 -7.74 -11.47
C THR A 33 16.95 -8.01 -10.51
N CYS A 34 16.11 -7.00 -10.25
CA CYS A 34 14.94 -7.16 -9.39
C CYS A 34 13.90 -8.10 -9.99
N ILE A 35 13.64 -8.07 -11.30
CA ILE A 35 12.72 -9.00 -11.96
C ILE A 35 13.13 -10.46 -11.73
N VAL A 36 14.43 -10.75 -11.82
CA VAL A 36 14.95 -12.10 -11.61
C VAL A 36 14.93 -12.54 -10.13
N GLN A 37 15.15 -11.60 -9.22
CA GLN A 37 15.27 -11.88 -7.77
C GLN A 37 13.96 -11.71 -7.01
N SER A 38 13.05 -10.88 -7.50
CA SER A 38 11.80 -10.58 -6.80
C SER A 38 10.80 -11.71 -6.89
N GLN A 39 9.99 -11.81 -5.86
CA GLN A 39 8.74 -12.56 -5.90
C GLN A 39 7.60 -11.59 -6.22
N GLU A 40 6.71 -12.01 -7.11
CA GLU A 40 5.50 -11.25 -7.47
C GLU A 40 5.80 -9.85 -8.06
N TYR A 41 6.78 -9.76 -8.97
CA TYR A 41 7.04 -8.53 -9.71
C TYR A 41 5.85 -8.18 -10.62
N THR A 42 5.29 -6.99 -10.42
CA THR A 42 4.06 -6.53 -11.07
C THR A 42 4.25 -5.48 -12.16
N GLY A 43 5.48 -5.04 -12.43
CA GLY A 43 5.78 -3.87 -13.28
C GLY A 43 5.78 -2.54 -12.54
N TYR A 44 5.48 -2.56 -11.23
CA TYR A 44 5.44 -1.38 -10.38
C TYR A 44 6.36 -1.54 -9.18
N TYR A 45 6.98 -0.43 -8.74
CA TYR A 45 7.70 -0.35 -7.48
C TYR A 45 7.06 0.67 -6.55
N ILE A 46 7.22 0.44 -5.23
CA ILE A 46 6.80 1.38 -4.20
C ILE A 46 7.75 2.58 -4.22
N LYS A 47 7.20 3.78 -4.39
CA LYS A 47 7.96 5.04 -4.36
C LYS A 47 7.99 5.66 -2.95
N LYS A 48 6.91 5.52 -2.20
CA LYS A 48 6.90 5.92 -0.78
C LYS A 48 8.00 5.16 -0.04
N TYR A 49 8.76 5.87 0.77
CA TYR A 49 9.91 5.34 1.52
C TYR A 49 11.07 4.82 0.67
N ALA A 50 10.99 4.94 -0.66
CA ALA A 50 12.14 4.62 -1.50
C ALA A 50 13.20 5.73 -1.36
N PRO A 51 14.48 5.38 -1.16
CA PRO A 51 15.56 6.34 -1.18
C PRO A 51 15.80 6.77 -2.64
N LEU A 52 15.26 7.93 -3.00
CA LEU A 52 15.41 8.49 -4.34
C LEU A 52 16.79 9.14 -4.49
N ALA A 53 17.47 8.86 -5.60
CA ALA A 53 18.72 9.50 -5.95
C ALA A 53 18.48 10.90 -6.55
N PHE A 54 19.28 11.86 -6.13
CA PHE A 54 19.39 13.18 -6.77
C PHE A 54 20.42 13.16 -7.89
N ALA A 55 20.40 14.19 -8.74
CA ALA A 55 21.34 14.32 -9.87
C ALA A 55 22.81 14.42 -9.45
N ASP A 56 23.09 14.84 -8.23
CA ASP A 56 24.42 14.92 -7.62
C ASP A 56 24.92 13.61 -7.01
N GLY A 57 24.12 12.53 -7.13
CA GLY A 57 24.44 11.20 -6.59
C GLY A 57 24.10 11.03 -5.09
N THR A 58 23.55 12.05 -4.43
CA THR A 58 23.04 11.89 -3.07
C THR A 58 21.67 11.22 -3.07
N HIS A 59 21.23 10.71 -1.92
CA HIS A 59 19.96 10.02 -1.77
C HIS A 59 19.08 10.66 -0.70
N ALA A 60 17.81 10.85 -1.02
CA ALA A 60 16.83 11.28 -0.02
C ALA A 60 16.61 10.15 1.01
N GLY A 61 16.71 10.49 2.29
CA GLY A 61 16.44 9.55 3.38
C GLY A 61 17.48 8.46 3.60
N MET A 62 18.67 8.60 2.98
CA MET A 62 19.80 7.68 3.19
C MET A 62 21.06 8.44 3.58
N GLU A 63 21.96 7.73 4.29
CA GLU A 63 23.32 8.19 4.49
C GLU A 63 24.13 8.06 3.19
N ASN A 64 24.68 9.20 2.72
CA ASN A 64 25.44 9.24 1.47
C ASN A 64 26.71 8.38 1.56
N GLY A 65 26.91 7.52 0.57
CA GLY A 65 28.14 6.74 0.38
C GLY A 65 28.23 5.41 1.16
N THR A 66 27.22 5.00 1.94
CA THR A 66 27.28 3.75 2.74
C THR A 66 26.30 2.65 2.31
N GLY A 67 25.57 2.85 1.33
CA GLY A 67 25.02 1.94 0.33
C GLY A 67 24.26 0.70 0.69
N ASN A 68 23.82 0.42 1.91
CA ASN A 68 22.86 -0.66 2.11
C ASN A 68 21.44 -0.09 2.24
N LEU A 69 20.69 -0.12 1.14
CA LEU A 69 19.32 0.39 1.04
C LEU A 69 18.38 -0.19 2.12
N MET A 70 18.69 -1.38 2.65
CA MET A 70 17.84 -2.06 3.62
C MET A 70 18.04 -1.56 5.06
N ILE A 71 19.21 -1.02 5.38
CA ILE A 71 19.57 -0.66 6.77
C ILE A 71 20.03 0.80 6.95
N SER A 72 20.40 1.49 5.88
CA SER A 72 20.89 2.88 5.93
C SER A 72 19.80 3.89 5.59
N ASN A 73 18.54 3.55 5.76
CA ASN A 73 17.40 4.44 5.51
C ASN A 73 17.05 5.22 6.78
N HIS A 74 17.07 6.57 6.69
CA HIS A 74 16.75 7.48 7.80
C HIS A 74 15.32 8.02 7.74
N GLN A 75 14.48 7.50 6.86
CA GLN A 75 13.10 7.94 6.77
C GLN A 75 12.31 7.45 7.98
N ASP A 76 11.63 8.37 8.65
CA ASP A 76 10.74 8.03 9.77
C ASP A 76 9.56 7.20 9.28
N TYR A 77 9.27 6.12 9.98
CA TYR A 77 8.02 5.40 9.79
C TYR A 77 6.88 6.15 10.48
N VAL A 78 5.97 6.71 9.70
CA VAL A 78 4.85 7.48 10.20
C VAL A 78 3.74 6.55 10.68
N GLN A 79 3.49 6.54 12.00
CA GLN A 79 2.44 5.72 12.61
C GLN A 79 1.04 6.29 12.37
N VAL A 80 0.87 7.60 12.57
CA VAL A 80 -0.38 8.32 12.38
C VAL A 80 -0.07 9.68 11.79
N ARG A 81 -0.83 10.11 10.80
CA ARG A 81 -0.72 11.44 10.21
C ARG A 81 -2.08 12.13 10.10
N TYR A 82 -2.06 13.44 9.91
CA TYR A 82 -3.28 14.24 9.98
C TYR A 82 -4.40 13.78 9.05
N ALA A 83 -4.07 13.31 7.85
CA ALA A 83 -5.05 12.73 6.93
C ALA A 83 -5.77 11.51 7.53
N ASP A 84 -5.09 10.70 8.36
CA ASP A 84 -5.69 9.56 9.05
C ASP A 84 -6.70 10.03 10.10
N VAL A 85 -6.34 11.04 10.89
CA VAL A 85 -7.26 11.65 11.88
C VAL A 85 -8.51 12.20 11.20
N LEU A 86 -8.36 12.89 10.06
CA LEU A 86 -9.49 13.45 9.31
C LEU A 86 -10.41 12.34 8.79
N LEU A 87 -9.86 11.30 8.18
CA LEU A 87 -10.66 10.20 7.63
C LEU A 87 -11.28 9.32 8.72
N MET A 88 -10.59 9.13 9.86
CA MET A 88 -11.19 8.47 11.03
C MET A 88 -12.37 9.28 11.58
N ALA A 89 -12.21 10.60 11.73
CA ALA A 89 -13.29 11.46 12.19
C ALA A 89 -14.49 11.45 11.23
N ALA A 90 -14.24 11.43 9.93
CA ALA A 90 -15.28 11.30 8.91
C ALA A 90 -16.00 9.95 9.02
N GLU A 91 -15.28 8.86 9.18
CA GLU A 91 -15.83 7.50 9.29
C GLU A 91 -16.68 7.32 10.56
N LEU A 92 -16.28 7.96 11.66
CA LEU A 92 -17.00 7.91 12.93
C LEU A 92 -18.22 8.85 12.99
N GLY A 93 -18.56 9.50 11.87
CA GLY A 93 -19.78 10.30 11.76
C GLY A 93 -19.68 11.69 12.38
N SER A 94 -18.49 12.30 12.39
CA SER A 94 -18.33 13.71 12.78
C SER A 94 -19.35 14.61 12.04
N PRO A 95 -19.90 15.65 12.67
CA PRO A 95 -20.71 16.65 11.98
C PRO A 95 -20.01 17.27 10.76
N ASN A 96 -18.67 17.28 10.75
CA ASN A 96 -17.84 17.80 9.68
C ASN A 96 -17.29 16.69 8.75
N ALA A 97 -17.88 15.50 8.74
CA ALA A 97 -17.38 14.34 8.00
C ALA A 97 -17.10 14.65 6.52
N GLN A 98 -18.05 15.32 5.85
CA GLN A 98 -17.87 15.70 4.43
C GLN A 98 -16.71 16.67 4.24
N GLN A 99 -16.56 17.65 5.11
CA GLN A 99 -15.44 18.60 5.04
C GLN A 99 -14.10 17.88 5.23
N TYR A 100 -13.98 16.99 6.21
CA TYR A 100 -12.74 16.26 6.48
C TYR A 100 -12.37 15.34 5.33
N PHE A 101 -13.34 14.64 4.77
CA PHE A 101 -13.16 13.83 3.58
C PHE A 101 -12.67 14.66 2.39
N ASN A 102 -13.32 15.80 2.12
CA ASN A 102 -12.95 16.70 1.03
C ASN A 102 -11.54 17.28 1.21
N MET A 103 -11.12 17.62 2.43
CA MET A 103 -9.76 18.12 2.70
C MET A 103 -8.68 17.13 2.25
N VAL A 104 -8.87 15.83 2.47
CA VAL A 104 -7.92 14.81 2.04
C VAL A 104 -7.99 14.62 0.54
N ARG A 105 -9.20 14.44 0.01
CA ARG A 105 -9.43 14.15 -1.40
C ARG A 105 -9.00 15.31 -2.31
N GLU A 106 -9.44 16.53 -2.04
CA GLU A 106 -9.11 17.71 -2.85
C GLU A 106 -7.60 17.98 -2.91
N ARG A 107 -6.90 17.79 -1.77
CA ARG A 107 -5.44 17.91 -1.73
C ARG A 107 -4.76 17.01 -2.76
N ALA A 108 -5.27 15.80 -2.97
CA ALA A 108 -4.73 14.83 -3.91
C ALA A 108 -4.85 15.25 -5.38
N PHE A 109 -5.71 16.22 -5.68
CA PHE A 109 -5.92 16.77 -7.01
C PHE A 109 -5.34 18.18 -7.18
N LYS A 110 -4.48 18.64 -6.25
CA LYS A 110 -3.80 19.92 -6.37
C LYS A 110 -2.43 19.78 -7.01
N ASP A 111 -2.09 20.73 -7.85
CA ASP A 111 -0.75 20.88 -8.40
C ASP A 111 0.21 21.51 -7.36
N LYS A 112 1.49 21.68 -7.74
CA LYS A 112 2.52 22.32 -6.90
C LYS A 112 2.23 23.77 -6.53
N ASP A 113 1.38 24.44 -7.28
CA ASP A 113 0.98 25.84 -7.09
C ASP A 113 -0.33 25.95 -6.30
N GLY A 114 -0.92 24.81 -5.90
CA GLY A 114 -2.13 24.72 -5.10
C GLY A 114 -3.44 24.79 -5.90
N ASN A 115 -3.37 24.78 -7.24
CA ASN A 115 -4.56 24.82 -8.09
C ASN A 115 -5.19 23.41 -8.14
N THR A 116 -6.49 23.35 -7.96
CA THR A 116 -7.23 22.08 -8.07
C THR A 116 -7.38 21.70 -9.54
N SER A 117 -7.07 20.45 -9.87
CA SER A 117 -7.23 19.88 -11.21
C SER A 117 -8.69 19.99 -11.68
N PRO A 118 -8.95 20.34 -12.95
CA PRO A 118 -10.29 20.30 -13.51
C PRO A 118 -10.90 18.89 -13.57
N LEU A 119 -10.09 17.85 -13.36
CA LEU A 119 -10.53 16.46 -13.27
C LEU A 119 -11.03 16.08 -11.87
N TYR A 120 -10.87 16.96 -10.88
CA TYR A 120 -11.41 16.73 -9.55
C TYR A 120 -12.93 16.66 -9.57
N THR A 121 -13.47 15.63 -8.95
CA THR A 121 -14.91 15.47 -8.75
C THR A 121 -15.20 15.23 -7.26
N GLU A 122 -16.16 15.96 -6.72
CA GLU A 122 -16.62 15.71 -5.36
C GLU A 122 -17.28 14.33 -5.24
N LYS A 123 -17.04 13.70 -4.08
CA LYS A 123 -17.73 12.47 -3.69
C LYS A 123 -18.34 12.65 -2.31
N GLN A 124 -19.44 11.97 -2.06
CA GLN A 124 -20.06 11.95 -0.74
C GLN A 124 -19.19 11.16 0.24
N ALA A 125 -19.07 11.62 1.47
CA ALA A 125 -18.35 10.96 2.55
C ALA A 125 -19.13 9.73 3.08
N THR A 126 -19.45 8.80 2.18
CA THR A 126 -20.01 7.51 2.57
C THR A 126 -18.90 6.62 3.14
N LYS A 127 -19.27 5.64 3.96
CA LYS A 127 -18.30 4.68 4.50
C LYS A 127 -17.46 4.03 3.38
N GLU A 128 -18.09 3.64 2.29
CA GLU A 128 -17.41 3.05 1.13
C GLU A 128 -16.39 4.01 0.50
N ASN A 129 -16.79 5.26 0.25
CA ASN A 129 -15.90 6.27 -0.32
C ASN A 129 -14.76 6.63 0.62
N ILE A 130 -15.01 6.72 1.94
CA ILE A 130 -13.99 6.97 2.95
C ILE A 130 -12.97 5.82 2.96
N MET A 131 -13.44 4.56 2.96
CA MET A 131 -12.53 3.40 2.91
C MET A 131 -11.70 3.37 1.63
N ARG A 132 -12.31 3.74 0.51
CA ARG A 132 -11.61 3.83 -0.77
C ARG A 132 -10.57 4.96 -0.77
N GLU A 133 -10.91 6.11 -0.24
CA GLU A 133 -9.99 7.23 -0.08
C GLU A 133 -8.80 6.86 0.82
N ARG A 134 -9.05 6.13 1.91
CA ARG A 134 -8.00 5.58 2.77
C ARG A 134 -7.04 4.68 2.02
N GLN A 135 -7.54 3.81 1.14
CA GLN A 135 -6.68 2.93 0.33
C GLN A 135 -5.73 3.72 -0.58
N PHE A 136 -6.21 4.80 -1.20
CA PHE A 136 -5.37 5.66 -2.04
C PHE A 136 -4.40 6.50 -1.22
N GLU A 137 -4.88 7.09 -0.14
CA GLU A 137 -4.11 8.00 0.71
C GLU A 137 -2.97 7.27 1.42
N PHE A 138 -3.26 6.08 1.97
CA PHE A 138 -2.32 5.29 2.77
C PHE A 138 -1.73 4.10 2.02
N ALA A 139 -1.78 4.12 0.69
CA ALA A 139 -1.12 3.11 -0.12
C ALA A 139 0.34 2.94 0.32
N PHE A 140 0.75 1.70 0.59
CA PHE A 140 2.10 1.32 1.02
C PHE A 140 2.55 1.82 2.41
N GLU A 141 1.63 2.33 3.23
CA GLU A 141 1.92 2.75 4.61
C GLU A 141 1.61 1.65 5.66
N GLY A 142 1.29 0.45 5.23
CA GLY A 142 1.12 -0.72 6.12
C GLY A 142 -0.23 -0.84 6.82
N ILE A 143 -1.16 0.13 6.69
CA ILE A 143 -2.42 0.13 7.41
C ILE A 143 -3.59 -0.55 6.69
N ASN A 144 -3.49 -0.74 5.36
CA ASN A 144 -4.59 -1.27 4.54
C ASN A 144 -5.11 -2.62 5.04
N TYR A 145 -4.24 -3.51 5.50
CA TYR A 145 -4.63 -4.81 6.02
C TYR A 145 -5.56 -4.70 7.24
N TYR A 146 -5.23 -3.82 8.16
CA TYR A 146 -6.04 -3.56 9.35
C TYR A 146 -7.36 -2.86 8.99
N ASP A 147 -7.32 -1.93 8.05
CA ASP A 147 -8.52 -1.28 7.51
C ASP A 147 -9.49 -2.30 6.91
N LEU A 148 -9.00 -3.30 6.19
CA LEU A 148 -9.81 -4.38 5.65
C LEU A 148 -10.40 -5.26 6.77
N LEU A 149 -9.58 -5.71 7.73
CA LEU A 149 -10.02 -6.59 8.81
C LEU A 149 -11.10 -5.95 9.69
N ARG A 150 -10.98 -4.65 10.01
CA ARG A 150 -11.97 -3.95 10.85
C ARG A 150 -13.33 -3.74 10.13
N GLN A 151 -13.41 -3.95 8.82
CA GLN A 151 -14.66 -3.98 8.07
C GLN A 151 -15.34 -5.36 8.10
N GLY A 152 -14.68 -6.36 8.65
CA GLY A 152 -15.12 -7.73 8.77
C GLY A 152 -14.32 -8.68 7.89
N ILE A 153 -14.21 -9.94 8.37
CA ILE A 153 -13.37 -10.95 7.72
C ILE A 153 -13.82 -11.31 6.30
N ASP A 154 -15.13 -11.37 6.08
CA ASP A 154 -15.70 -11.68 4.76
C ASP A 154 -15.44 -10.55 3.77
N TYR A 155 -15.58 -9.30 4.22
CA TYR A 155 -15.22 -8.12 3.41
C TYR A 155 -13.74 -8.14 3.05
N ALA A 156 -12.86 -8.35 4.03
CA ALA A 156 -11.42 -8.43 3.81
C ALA A 156 -11.06 -9.53 2.81
N ALA A 157 -11.62 -10.72 2.97
CA ALA A 157 -11.43 -11.85 2.07
C ALA A 157 -11.86 -11.53 0.63
N ALA A 158 -13.01 -10.87 0.46
CA ALA A 158 -13.54 -10.46 -0.84
C ALA A 158 -12.64 -9.39 -1.52
N GLN A 159 -12.13 -8.43 -0.75
CA GLN A 159 -11.21 -7.41 -1.29
C GLN A 159 -9.86 -8.03 -1.70
N LEU A 160 -9.29 -8.90 -0.87
CA LEU A 160 -8.04 -9.58 -1.19
C LEU A 160 -8.17 -10.52 -2.40
N ALA A 161 -9.33 -11.15 -2.57
CA ALA A 161 -9.59 -12.02 -3.72
C ALA A 161 -9.61 -11.27 -5.07
N LYS A 162 -9.76 -9.95 -5.09
CA LYS A 162 -9.70 -9.15 -6.32
C LYS A 162 -8.34 -9.24 -7.03
N GLN A 163 -7.29 -9.62 -6.33
CA GLN A 163 -5.97 -9.84 -6.93
C GLN A 163 -5.86 -11.17 -7.70
N ASN A 164 -6.81 -12.09 -7.55
CA ASN A 164 -6.79 -13.34 -8.29
C ASN A 164 -6.74 -13.13 -9.80
N GLY A 165 -5.94 -13.96 -10.47
CA GLY A 165 -5.72 -13.89 -11.91
C GLY A 165 -4.79 -12.75 -12.36
N VAL A 166 -4.18 -12.00 -11.43
CA VAL A 166 -3.14 -11.04 -11.81
C VAL A 166 -1.88 -11.81 -12.19
N GLU A 167 -1.38 -11.54 -13.37
CA GLU A 167 -0.09 -12.07 -13.82
C GLU A 167 1.07 -11.26 -13.26
N VAL A 168 2.09 -11.96 -12.79
CA VAL A 168 3.29 -11.41 -12.17
C VAL A 168 4.51 -12.20 -12.66
N MET A 169 5.70 -11.67 -12.40
CA MET A 169 6.94 -12.44 -12.55
C MET A 169 7.44 -12.86 -11.16
N THR A 170 7.76 -14.13 -11.01
CA THR A 170 8.36 -14.67 -9.78
C THR A 170 9.67 -15.36 -10.12
N ALA A 171 10.77 -14.86 -9.57
CA ALA A 171 12.12 -15.34 -9.86
C ALA A 171 12.41 -15.47 -11.38
N GLY A 172 11.98 -14.48 -12.15
CA GLY A 172 12.16 -14.44 -13.61
C GLY A 172 11.21 -15.31 -14.43
N ALA A 173 10.25 -16.00 -13.81
CA ALA A 173 9.24 -16.81 -14.49
C ALA A 173 7.84 -16.23 -14.33
N PRO A 174 6.96 -16.35 -15.36
CA PRO A 174 5.55 -15.96 -15.23
C PRO A 174 4.84 -16.77 -14.16
N ALA A 175 4.04 -16.09 -13.35
CA ALA A 175 3.18 -16.69 -12.34
C ALA A 175 1.84 -15.94 -12.27
N THR A 176 0.84 -16.58 -11.70
CA THR A 176 -0.49 -15.97 -11.52
C THR A 176 -0.85 -15.96 -10.05
N ILE A 177 -1.26 -14.80 -9.55
CA ILE A 177 -1.72 -14.66 -8.16
C ILE A 177 -2.97 -15.51 -7.95
N SER A 178 -2.92 -16.36 -6.92
CA SER A 178 -4.05 -17.18 -6.47
C SER A 178 -4.21 -17.04 -4.96
N PHE A 179 -5.36 -16.54 -4.56
CA PHE A 179 -5.74 -16.36 -3.16
C PHE A 179 -7.04 -17.11 -2.89
N ASN A 180 -7.06 -17.93 -1.85
CA ASN A 180 -8.26 -18.65 -1.42
C ASN A 180 -8.95 -17.88 -0.28
N PRO A 181 -10.11 -17.23 -0.54
CA PRO A 181 -10.84 -16.48 0.48
C PRO A 181 -11.26 -17.33 1.68
N GLN A 182 -11.66 -18.57 1.45
CA GLN A 182 -12.12 -19.45 2.53
C GLN A 182 -11.00 -19.83 3.50
N ASN A 183 -9.79 -20.07 2.99
CA ASN A 183 -8.63 -20.30 3.85
C ASN A 183 -8.33 -19.08 4.73
N PHE A 184 -8.46 -17.87 4.17
CA PHE A 184 -8.25 -16.63 4.92
C PHE A 184 -9.32 -16.47 6.03
N ILE A 185 -10.58 -16.74 5.72
CA ILE A 185 -11.68 -16.72 6.69
C ILE A 185 -11.46 -17.74 7.80
N ASN A 186 -11.10 -18.98 7.45
CA ASN A 186 -10.83 -20.06 8.42
C ASN A 186 -9.68 -19.70 9.38
N LYS A 187 -8.72 -18.92 8.91
CA LYS A 187 -7.59 -18.40 9.71
C LYS A 187 -7.92 -17.11 10.46
N ALA A 188 -9.16 -16.62 10.37
CA ALA A 188 -9.61 -15.37 10.96
C ALA A 188 -8.70 -14.16 10.61
N GLY A 189 -8.04 -14.19 9.45
CA GLY A 189 -7.06 -13.18 9.05
C GLY A 189 -5.77 -13.17 9.91
N LEU A 190 -5.54 -14.19 10.73
CA LEU A 190 -4.38 -14.24 11.61
C LEU A 190 -3.20 -14.95 10.95
N MET A 191 -2.00 -14.50 11.28
CA MET A 191 -0.77 -15.17 10.88
C MET A 191 -0.47 -16.37 11.77
N MET A 192 0.32 -17.30 11.26
CA MET A 192 0.81 -18.46 12.02
C MET A 192 1.69 -18.00 13.18
N VAL A 193 1.48 -18.55 14.37
CA VAL A 193 2.45 -18.45 15.46
C VAL A 193 3.61 -19.39 15.14
N ASN A 194 4.84 -18.89 15.23
CA ASN A 194 6.02 -19.69 14.92
C ASN A 194 6.08 -20.94 15.81
N THR A 195 6.21 -22.10 15.18
CA THR A 195 6.20 -23.39 15.85
C THR A 195 7.26 -23.50 16.97
N ASN A 196 8.45 -22.90 16.78
CA ASN A 196 9.48 -22.91 17.82
C ASN A 196 9.05 -22.09 19.05
N GLN A 197 8.29 -21.02 18.87
CA GLN A 197 7.76 -20.24 20.01
C GLN A 197 6.70 -21.04 20.78
N ILE A 198 5.88 -21.83 20.10
CA ILE A 198 4.92 -22.72 20.73
C ILE A 198 5.67 -23.77 21.56
N LEU A 199 6.71 -24.41 21.00
CA LEU A 199 7.52 -25.40 21.69
C LEU A 199 8.25 -24.82 22.92
N LEU A 200 8.86 -23.63 22.76
CA LEU A 200 9.56 -22.96 23.85
C LEU A 200 8.66 -22.50 24.99
N SER A 201 7.37 -22.36 24.73
CA SER A 201 6.38 -21.93 25.72
C SER A 201 5.83 -23.07 26.58
N ASP A 202 6.35 -24.29 26.45
CA ASP A 202 5.83 -25.51 27.13
C ASP A 202 4.30 -25.68 26.95
N GLY A 203 3.79 -25.32 25.76
CA GLY A 203 2.38 -25.48 25.42
C GLY A 203 1.46 -24.37 25.95
N VAL A 204 1.99 -23.27 26.49
CA VAL A 204 1.21 -22.10 26.90
C VAL A 204 0.69 -21.38 25.65
N LEU A 205 1.55 -21.12 24.66
CA LEU A 205 1.12 -20.58 23.38
C LEU A 205 0.40 -21.66 22.56
N LYS A 206 -0.66 -21.26 21.93
CA LYS A 206 -1.43 -22.10 21.01
C LYS A 206 -1.37 -21.53 19.61
N GLN A 207 -1.53 -22.40 18.62
CA GLN A 207 -1.63 -21.97 17.23
C GLN A 207 -2.92 -21.21 16.98
N ASN A 208 -2.85 -20.24 16.08
CA ASN A 208 -4.03 -19.54 15.60
C ASN A 208 -4.95 -20.48 14.80
N PRO A 209 -6.26 -20.17 14.70
CA PRO A 209 -7.20 -20.99 13.94
C PRO A 209 -6.74 -21.28 12.51
N GLY A 210 -6.97 -22.48 12.02
CA GLY A 210 -6.75 -22.85 10.62
C GLY A 210 -5.28 -23.06 10.20
N TRP A 211 -4.34 -23.08 11.19
CA TRP A 211 -2.90 -23.32 10.96
C TRP A 211 -2.43 -24.65 11.49
#